data_ddfe237f1b9f8dfb4cefa728ca40b591
#
_entry.id   ddfe237f1b9f8dfb4cefa728ca40b591
#
_cell.length_a   1.000
_cell.length_b   1.000
_cell.length_c   1.000
_cell.angle_alpha   90.00
_cell.angle_beta   90.00
_cell.angle_gamma   90.00
#
_symmetry.space_group_name_H-M   'P 1'
#
loop_
_entity.id
_entity.type
_entity.pdbx_description
1 polymer ?
#
loop_
_entity_poly.entity_id
_entity_poly.type
_entity_poly.pdbx_seq_one_letter_code
_entity_poly.pdbx_strand_id
1 'polypeptide(L)'
;MRRTRLLVLVSMLLLVLGAACGGGETTAGGGDSGGGGDNTGTAGKEGNDLLAVIKEKGVLTASTDPAYPPQSSRAPSGEIEGFDIDVTKEIAKRLGVDVEFVTPSFNAITSGSWSGRWDISVGSVTITPERQKVLYFSPVYYYTPASVAVHQENTDIQDEKTDLDGKKIGVCAACSYELYLENKLVILGKKYQSAVSDPQVEPYDTDSTAIQDLALGDGVRLDAAISALPTLQLAIEEETPIKVVGEALFLEPLGVAMDKKSPEDPKAFVKEVNSIIKEMHADGTLSELSKKWYDGNDLSQKKTAIASG
;
A
#
# COMPACT_ATOMS: atom_id res chain seq x y z
N MET A 1 -42.56 19.67 -25.39
CA MET A 1 -43.25 20.85 -24.83
C MET A 1 -42.66 21.18 -23.46
N ARG A 2 -42.36 22.46 -23.30
CA ARG A 2 -41.97 23.21 -22.07
C ARG A 2 -40.71 22.80 -21.32
N ARG A 3 -39.67 23.59 -21.63
CA ARG A 3 -38.49 23.89 -20.83
C ARG A 3 -38.91 24.77 -19.63
N THR A 4 -38.42 24.46 -18.44
CA THR A 4 -38.45 25.43 -17.33
C THR A 4 -37.01 25.58 -16.81
N ARG A 5 -36.44 26.74 -17.09
CA ARG A 5 -35.17 27.22 -16.54
C ARG A 5 -35.48 27.84 -15.18
N LEU A 6 -34.73 27.46 -14.14
CA LEU A 6 -34.73 28.17 -12.86
C LEU A 6 -33.37 28.80 -12.66
N LEU A 7 -33.34 30.14 -12.72
CA LEU A 7 -32.27 31.03 -12.34
C LEU A 7 -32.29 31.18 -10.81
N VAL A 8 -31.15 31.00 -10.15
CA VAL A 8 -30.99 31.44 -8.76
C VAL A 8 -29.83 32.43 -8.70
N LEU A 9 -30.19 33.58 -8.15
CA LEU A 9 -29.40 34.79 -7.98
C LEU A 9 -28.22 34.63 -7.02
N VAL A 10 -27.11 35.25 -7.41
CA VAL A 10 -25.93 35.55 -6.60
C VAL A 10 -26.28 36.73 -5.70
N SER A 11 -26.12 36.57 -4.38
CA SER A 11 -26.07 37.71 -3.46
C SER A 11 -24.68 37.83 -2.84
N MET A 12 -24.02 38.86 -3.25
CA MET A 12 -22.74 39.34 -2.79
C MET A 12 -22.99 40.26 -1.56
N LEU A 13 -22.34 40.00 -0.44
CA LEU A 13 -22.32 40.93 0.69
C LEU A 13 -20.89 41.19 1.11
N LEU A 14 -20.45 42.40 0.77
CA LEU A 14 -19.24 43.08 1.26
C LEU A 14 -19.59 43.89 2.53
N LEU A 15 -18.71 43.90 3.52
CA LEU A 15 -18.52 44.98 4.52
C LEU A 15 -17.33 44.61 5.40
N VAL A 16 -16.28 45.31 5.38
CA VAL A 16 -15.73 46.64 5.77
C VAL A 16 -14.81 46.53 7.01
N LEU A 17 -13.66 47.12 6.85
CA LEU A 17 -12.50 47.30 7.73
C LEU A 17 -12.83 47.88 9.13
N GLY A 18 -11.97 47.50 10.11
CA GLY A 18 -11.80 48.23 11.35
C GLY A 18 -10.37 48.12 11.86
N ALA A 19 -9.55 49.13 11.61
CA ALA A 19 -8.23 49.31 12.20
C ALA A 19 -8.36 50.09 13.50
N ALA A 20 -7.63 49.66 14.55
CA ALA A 20 -7.35 50.53 15.71
C ALA A 20 -5.93 50.28 16.20
N CYS A 21 -5.10 51.29 16.06
CA CYS A 21 -3.79 51.45 16.70
C CYS A 21 -3.96 51.86 18.18
N GLY A 22 -3.05 51.44 19.05
CA GLY A 22 -2.89 51.97 20.40
C GLY A 22 -1.52 51.54 20.93
N GLY A 23 -0.55 52.43 20.87
CA GLY A 23 0.77 52.33 21.44
C GLY A 23 0.78 52.78 22.92
N GLY A 24 1.84 52.44 23.66
CA GLY A 24 2.12 52.90 25.02
C GLY A 24 3.48 52.38 25.46
N GLU A 25 4.41 53.30 25.62
CA GLU A 25 5.82 53.15 25.98
C GLU A 25 6.10 52.96 27.47
N THR A 26 7.19 52.27 27.69
CA THR A 26 8.26 52.40 28.72
C THR A 26 7.97 52.47 30.22
N THR A 27 8.69 51.67 31.01
CA THR A 27 9.77 52.16 31.89
C THR A 27 10.61 51.02 32.46
N ALA A 28 11.90 51.27 32.60
CA ALA A 28 12.96 50.44 33.15
C ALA A 28 12.95 50.46 34.70
N GLY A 29 13.52 49.39 35.28
CA GLY A 29 13.87 49.31 36.71
C GLY A 29 14.60 48.00 37.00
N GLY A 30 15.94 48.11 37.25
CA GLY A 30 16.85 47.00 37.48
C GLY A 30 16.88 46.49 38.92
N GLY A 31 17.61 45.40 39.16
CA GLY A 31 17.94 44.83 40.50
C GLY A 31 18.16 43.35 40.42
N ASP A 32 19.26 42.99 40.24
CA ASP A 32 20.40 42.13 40.69
C ASP A 32 20.09 40.90 41.58
N SER A 33 20.86 39.83 41.25
CA SER A 33 21.42 38.75 42.06
C SER A 33 20.61 37.53 42.43
N GLY A 34 21.09 36.35 41.91
CA GLY A 34 21.25 35.18 42.77
C GLY A 34 21.01 33.83 42.15
N GLY A 35 22.01 33.28 41.53
CA GLY A 35 22.49 31.91 41.71
C GLY A 35 21.62 30.69 41.49
N GLY A 36 22.02 29.89 40.50
CA GLY A 36 22.07 28.45 40.70
C GLY A 36 21.12 27.58 39.87
N GLY A 37 21.69 26.83 38.97
CA GLY A 37 21.09 25.62 38.47
C GLY A 37 20.69 25.65 37.01
N ASP A 38 21.66 25.77 36.17
CA ASP A 38 21.52 25.51 34.73
C ASP A 38 21.25 24.01 34.52
N ASN A 39 20.04 23.67 34.28
CA ASN A 39 19.65 22.40 33.70
C ASN A 39 18.76 22.69 32.49
N THR A 40 19.33 23.38 31.52
CA THR A 40 18.76 23.49 30.17
C THR A 40 18.86 22.16 29.49
N GLY A 41 18.00 21.20 29.92
CA GLY A 41 17.56 20.14 29.08
C GLY A 41 16.92 20.80 27.85
N THR A 42 17.58 20.70 26.72
CA THR A 42 17.02 21.01 25.40
C THR A 42 15.74 20.21 25.26
N ALA A 43 14.61 20.80 25.67
CA ALA A 43 13.30 20.34 25.25
C ALA A 43 13.25 20.60 23.73
N GLY A 44 13.80 19.66 22.96
CA GLY A 44 13.37 19.51 21.58
C GLY A 44 11.84 19.49 21.60
N LYS A 45 11.20 20.17 20.71
CA LYS A 45 9.77 19.99 20.45
C LYS A 45 9.56 18.48 20.33
N GLU A 46 9.05 17.85 21.40
CA GLU A 46 8.48 16.51 21.31
C GLU A 46 7.31 16.67 20.37
N GLY A 47 7.52 16.32 19.09
CA GLY A 47 6.40 16.10 18.17
C GLY A 47 5.51 15.05 18.83
N ASN A 48 4.20 15.24 18.78
CA ASN A 48 3.26 14.25 19.30
C ASN A 48 3.68 12.85 18.78
N ASP A 49 3.78 11.88 19.67
CA ASP A 49 4.04 10.48 19.31
C ASP A 49 2.82 9.92 18.56
N LEU A 50 3.02 9.45 17.32
CA LEU A 50 1.94 8.91 16.48
C LEU A 50 1.18 7.77 17.17
N LEU A 51 1.88 6.88 17.90
CA LEU A 51 1.23 5.79 18.64
C LEU A 51 0.30 6.33 19.73
N ALA A 52 0.73 7.36 20.45
CA ALA A 52 -0.09 8.00 21.47
C ALA A 52 -1.33 8.67 20.83
N VAL A 53 -1.16 9.37 19.72
CA VAL A 53 -2.27 10.00 18.96
C VAL A 53 -3.28 8.96 18.49
N ILE A 54 -2.82 7.84 17.91
CA ILE A 54 -3.71 6.74 17.47
C ILE A 54 -4.48 6.16 18.67
N LYS A 55 -3.81 5.91 19.80
CA LYS A 55 -4.44 5.36 21.00
C LYS A 55 -5.45 6.33 21.64
N GLU A 56 -5.15 7.62 21.64
CA GLU A 56 -6.05 8.67 22.13
C GLU A 56 -7.29 8.80 21.21
N LYS A 57 -7.08 8.79 19.89
CA LYS A 57 -8.16 8.80 18.89
C LYS A 57 -9.03 7.53 18.96
N GLY A 58 -8.44 6.40 19.38
CA GLY A 58 -9.09 5.10 19.44
C GLY A 58 -9.30 4.44 18.06
N VAL A 59 -8.71 4.98 17.01
CA VAL A 59 -8.89 4.51 15.62
C VAL A 59 -7.56 4.54 14.87
N LEU A 60 -7.24 3.42 14.22
CA LEU A 60 -6.15 3.28 13.24
C LEU A 60 -6.70 3.51 11.84
N THR A 61 -6.20 4.51 11.12
CA THR A 61 -6.56 4.74 9.72
C THR A 61 -5.58 3.98 8.82
N ALA A 62 -6.07 2.99 8.08
CA ALA A 62 -5.26 2.13 7.24
C ALA A 62 -5.58 2.30 5.76
N SER A 63 -4.55 2.35 4.91
CA SER A 63 -4.74 2.34 3.46
C SER A 63 -4.61 0.93 2.89
N THR A 64 -5.45 0.61 1.89
CA THR A 64 -5.47 -0.66 1.15
C THR A 64 -5.95 -0.43 -0.28
N ASP A 65 -5.77 -1.43 -1.14
CA ASP A 65 -6.36 -1.47 -2.50
C ASP A 65 -7.51 -2.48 -2.52
N PRO A 66 -8.78 -2.06 -2.67
CA PRO A 66 -9.92 -2.98 -2.67
C PRO A 66 -10.16 -3.69 -4.03
N ALA A 67 -9.19 -3.66 -4.94
CA ALA A 67 -9.23 -4.31 -6.24
C ALA A 67 -8.05 -5.27 -6.46
N TYR A 68 -7.59 -5.89 -5.38
CA TYR A 68 -6.47 -6.85 -5.37
C TYR A 68 -6.84 -8.12 -4.59
N PRO A 69 -7.88 -8.88 -5.02
CA PRO A 69 -8.28 -10.12 -4.37
C PRO A 69 -7.22 -11.24 -4.57
N PRO A 70 -7.09 -12.17 -3.63
CA PRO A 70 -7.78 -12.30 -2.35
C PRO A 70 -7.13 -11.51 -1.20
N GLN A 71 -6.13 -10.67 -1.50
CA GLN A 71 -5.44 -9.83 -0.50
C GLN A 71 -6.39 -8.76 0.04
N SER A 72 -7.09 -8.06 -0.84
CA SER A 72 -8.11 -7.09 -0.48
C SER A 72 -9.11 -6.92 -1.62
N SER A 73 -10.40 -6.98 -1.28
CA SER A 73 -11.51 -6.85 -2.22
C SER A 73 -12.70 -6.18 -1.57
N ARG A 74 -13.63 -5.76 -2.39
CA ARG A 74 -14.91 -5.24 -1.91
C ARG A 74 -15.98 -6.32 -2.05
N ALA A 75 -16.48 -6.79 -0.91
CA ALA A 75 -17.60 -7.73 -0.87
C ALA A 75 -18.87 -7.14 -1.49
N PRO A 76 -19.84 -7.97 -1.89
CA PRO A 76 -21.16 -7.51 -2.37
C PRO A 76 -21.92 -6.64 -1.36
N SER A 77 -21.62 -6.77 -0.06
CA SER A 77 -22.15 -5.90 1.00
C SER A 77 -21.59 -4.47 0.95
N GLY A 78 -20.49 -4.24 0.21
CA GLY A 78 -19.73 -3.01 0.17
C GLY A 78 -18.60 -2.93 1.19
N GLU A 79 -18.49 -3.89 2.11
CA GLU A 79 -17.38 -4.01 3.06
C GLU A 79 -16.09 -4.41 2.37
N ILE A 80 -14.96 -4.01 2.94
CA ILE A 80 -13.64 -4.45 2.45
C ILE A 80 -13.23 -5.71 3.23
N GLU A 81 -12.81 -6.74 2.50
CA GLU A 81 -12.39 -8.03 3.03
C GLU A 81 -11.11 -8.52 2.34
N GLY A 82 -10.45 -9.53 2.90
CA GLY A 82 -9.24 -10.11 2.35
C GLY A 82 -8.16 -10.36 3.40
N PHE A 83 -7.05 -10.95 2.98
CA PHE A 83 -5.93 -11.26 3.85
C PHE A 83 -5.35 -10.00 4.51
N ASP A 84 -5.04 -8.96 3.73
CA ASP A 84 -4.49 -7.69 4.22
C ASP A 84 -5.45 -6.99 5.19
N ILE A 85 -6.75 -7.13 4.94
CA ILE A 85 -7.80 -6.56 5.80
C ILE A 85 -7.85 -7.27 7.15
N ASP A 86 -7.78 -8.59 7.16
CA ASP A 86 -7.76 -9.36 8.42
C ASP A 86 -6.47 -9.13 9.20
N VAL A 87 -5.31 -9.01 8.52
CA VAL A 87 -4.04 -8.62 9.14
C VAL A 87 -4.16 -7.23 9.77
N THR A 88 -4.75 -6.26 9.06
CA THR A 88 -4.96 -4.90 9.58
C THR A 88 -5.86 -4.90 10.82
N LYS A 89 -6.97 -5.63 10.77
CA LYS A 89 -7.89 -5.78 11.91
C LYS A 89 -7.19 -6.40 13.12
N GLU A 90 -6.34 -7.39 12.92
CA GLU A 90 -5.59 -8.00 14.03
C GLU A 90 -4.52 -7.04 14.60
N ILE A 91 -3.86 -6.24 13.75
CA ILE A 91 -2.94 -5.18 14.21
C ILE A 91 -3.72 -4.18 15.09
N ALA A 92 -4.85 -3.66 14.61
CA ALA A 92 -5.68 -2.70 15.35
C ALA A 92 -6.16 -3.28 16.69
N LYS A 93 -6.63 -4.52 16.70
CA LYS A 93 -7.04 -5.25 17.90
C LYS A 93 -5.90 -5.37 18.91
N ARG A 94 -4.66 -5.68 18.50
CA ARG A 94 -3.50 -5.75 19.41
C ARG A 94 -3.05 -4.38 19.90
N LEU A 95 -3.30 -3.32 19.13
CA LEU A 95 -3.11 -1.93 19.56
C LEU A 95 -4.20 -1.48 20.55
N GLY A 96 -5.35 -2.15 20.60
CA GLY A 96 -6.50 -1.80 21.41
C GLY A 96 -7.33 -0.65 20.82
N VAL A 97 -7.41 -0.54 19.49
CA VAL A 97 -8.13 0.51 18.76
C VAL A 97 -9.02 -0.10 17.66
N ASP A 98 -9.97 0.68 17.18
CA ASP A 98 -10.76 0.36 15.99
C ASP A 98 -9.95 0.62 14.72
N VAL A 99 -10.46 0.22 13.54
CA VAL A 99 -9.82 0.47 12.24
C VAL A 99 -10.79 1.10 11.25
N GLU A 100 -10.28 2.10 10.51
CA GLU A 100 -10.94 2.69 9.36
C GLU A 100 -10.05 2.51 8.12
N PHE A 101 -10.68 2.22 6.97
CA PHE A 101 -9.96 2.01 5.72
C PHE A 101 -10.13 3.18 4.76
N VAL A 102 -9.02 3.57 4.11
CA VAL A 102 -8.99 4.48 2.97
C VAL A 102 -8.37 3.77 1.76
N THR A 103 -8.75 4.18 0.56
CA THR A 103 -8.37 3.49 -0.68
C THR A 103 -7.67 4.45 -1.67
N PRO A 104 -6.47 4.96 -1.33
CA PRO A 104 -5.68 5.78 -2.26
C PRO A 104 -5.09 4.90 -3.37
N SER A 105 -4.62 5.53 -4.46
CA SER A 105 -3.87 4.80 -5.48
C SER A 105 -2.57 4.20 -4.91
N PHE A 106 -2.11 3.07 -5.47
CA PHE A 106 -0.89 2.41 -5.02
C PHE A 106 0.34 3.31 -5.12
N ASN A 107 0.40 4.15 -6.16
CA ASN A 107 1.45 5.17 -6.29
C ASN A 107 1.45 6.18 -5.12
N ALA A 108 0.27 6.60 -4.64
CA ALA A 108 0.17 7.49 -3.48
C ALA A 108 0.68 6.81 -2.20
N ILE A 109 0.46 5.50 -2.05
CA ILE A 109 0.98 4.71 -0.94
C ILE A 109 2.51 4.65 -1.00
N THR A 110 3.06 4.20 -2.13
CA THR A 110 4.50 3.89 -2.28
C THR A 110 5.39 5.13 -2.35
N SER A 111 4.85 6.30 -2.72
CA SER A 111 5.59 7.56 -2.76
C SER A 111 5.88 8.15 -1.37
N GLY A 112 5.21 7.70 -0.31
CA GLY A 112 5.28 8.30 1.02
C GLY A 112 4.67 9.70 1.06
N SER A 113 4.99 10.47 2.10
CA SER A 113 4.43 11.84 2.28
C SER A 113 2.90 11.85 2.36
N TRP A 114 2.38 10.95 3.18
CA TRP A 114 0.93 10.76 3.35
C TRP A 114 0.25 11.94 4.06
N SER A 115 1.05 12.76 4.76
CA SER A 115 0.58 13.99 5.45
C SER A 115 -0.53 13.72 6.47
N GLY A 116 -0.47 12.58 7.18
CA GLY A 116 -1.46 12.20 8.19
C GLY A 116 -2.83 11.80 7.64
N ARG A 117 -2.96 11.57 6.33
CA ARG A 117 -4.22 11.10 5.72
C ARG A 117 -4.56 9.66 6.12
N TRP A 118 -3.57 8.87 6.44
CA TRP A 118 -3.64 7.55 7.03
C TRP A 118 -2.35 7.26 7.81
N ASP A 119 -2.41 6.31 8.73
CA ASP A 119 -1.33 6.01 9.67
C ASP A 119 -0.45 4.84 9.19
N ILE A 120 -1.06 3.88 8.49
CA ILE A 120 -0.44 2.61 8.11
C ILE A 120 -0.95 2.15 6.74
N SER A 121 -0.15 1.39 6.01
CA SER A 121 -0.59 0.67 4.82
C SER A 121 -0.33 -0.81 4.99
N VAL A 122 -1.40 -1.60 4.98
CA VAL A 122 -1.38 -3.06 4.84
C VAL A 122 -2.04 -3.35 3.51
N GLY A 123 -1.25 -3.28 2.45
CA GLY A 123 -1.72 -3.34 1.06
C GLY A 123 -0.65 -3.98 0.17
N SER A 124 -0.06 -5.07 0.64
CA SER A 124 0.87 -5.89 -0.14
C SER A 124 2.03 -5.10 -0.74
N VAL A 125 2.65 -4.24 0.06
CA VAL A 125 3.74 -3.39 -0.40
C VAL A 125 5.07 -4.15 -0.39
N THR A 126 5.60 -4.47 -1.56
CA THR A 126 6.92 -5.10 -1.73
C THR A 126 8.01 -4.24 -1.14
N ILE A 127 8.86 -4.82 -0.30
CA ILE A 127 9.98 -4.12 0.35
C ILE A 127 11.10 -3.91 -0.68
N THR A 128 11.29 -2.67 -1.14
CA THR A 128 12.37 -2.27 -2.04
C THR A 128 13.23 -1.16 -1.44
N PRO A 129 14.52 -1.04 -1.81
CA PRO A 129 15.38 0.05 -1.31
C PRO A 129 14.83 1.44 -1.62
N GLU A 130 14.16 1.62 -2.77
CA GLU A 130 13.58 2.90 -3.16
C GLU A 130 12.42 3.29 -2.22
N ARG A 131 11.50 2.35 -1.98
CA ARG A 131 10.39 2.56 -1.04
C ARG A 131 10.90 2.76 0.39
N GLN A 132 11.96 2.06 0.79
CA GLN A 132 12.61 2.23 2.10
C GLN A 132 13.23 3.62 2.31
N LYS A 133 13.45 4.43 1.27
CA LYS A 133 13.90 5.83 1.45
C LYS A 133 12.82 6.70 2.09
N VAL A 134 11.55 6.43 1.78
CA VAL A 134 10.40 7.25 2.19
C VAL A 134 9.46 6.57 3.18
N LEU A 135 9.49 5.24 3.28
CA LEU A 135 8.66 4.43 4.16
C LEU A 135 9.50 3.62 5.15
N TYR A 136 8.97 3.43 6.36
CA TYR A 136 9.34 2.34 7.25
C TYR A 136 8.58 1.09 6.85
N PHE A 137 9.16 -0.08 7.11
CA PHE A 137 8.53 -1.37 6.89
C PHE A 137 8.62 -2.23 8.14
N SER A 138 7.57 -3.02 8.36
CA SER A 138 7.61 -4.12 9.33
C SER A 138 8.55 -5.25 8.85
N PRO A 139 8.83 -6.26 9.68
CA PRO A 139 9.23 -7.56 9.17
C PRO A 139 8.25 -8.03 8.10
N VAL A 140 8.72 -8.85 7.16
CA VAL A 140 7.86 -9.44 6.12
C VAL A 140 6.71 -10.18 6.77
N TYR A 141 5.45 -9.88 6.39
CA TYR A 141 4.30 -10.58 6.95
C TYR A 141 3.81 -11.72 6.05
N TYR A 142 4.11 -11.65 4.74
CA TYR A 142 3.90 -12.76 3.82
C TYR A 142 4.70 -12.58 2.52
N TYR A 143 4.64 -13.58 1.65
CA TYR A 143 5.32 -13.59 0.36
C TYR A 143 4.34 -13.97 -0.74
N THR A 144 4.48 -13.38 -1.94
CA THR A 144 3.74 -13.80 -3.14
C THR A 144 4.67 -14.07 -4.31
N PRO A 145 4.45 -15.15 -5.08
CA PRO A 145 5.08 -15.33 -6.37
C PRO A 145 4.49 -14.34 -7.39
N ALA A 146 5.35 -13.63 -8.13
CA ALA A 146 4.95 -12.84 -9.29
C ALA A 146 4.89 -13.73 -10.52
N SER A 147 3.74 -13.83 -11.18
CA SER A 147 3.50 -14.79 -12.26
C SER A 147 2.90 -14.12 -13.49
N VAL A 148 3.06 -14.75 -14.64
CA VAL A 148 2.53 -14.32 -15.94
C VAL A 148 1.23 -15.04 -16.22
N ALA A 149 0.21 -14.29 -16.65
CA ALA A 149 -1.00 -14.84 -17.23
C ALA A 149 -1.16 -14.40 -18.67
N VAL A 150 -1.79 -15.26 -19.48
CA VAL A 150 -2.22 -14.99 -20.85
C VAL A 150 -3.70 -15.33 -20.98
N HIS A 151 -4.35 -14.89 -22.06
CA HIS A 151 -5.70 -15.35 -22.37
C HIS A 151 -5.72 -16.88 -22.53
N GLN A 152 -6.78 -17.55 -22.10
CA GLN A 152 -6.84 -19.03 -22.12
C GLN A 152 -6.66 -19.64 -23.50
N GLU A 153 -7.04 -18.95 -24.56
CA GLU A 153 -6.89 -19.40 -25.97
C GLU A 153 -5.49 -19.13 -26.53
N ASN A 154 -4.63 -18.35 -25.86
CA ASN A 154 -3.27 -18.10 -26.34
C ASN A 154 -2.49 -19.41 -26.38
N THR A 155 -1.80 -19.66 -27.50
CA THR A 155 -0.95 -20.84 -27.73
C THR A 155 0.52 -20.49 -27.94
N ASP A 156 0.82 -19.22 -28.12
CA ASP A 156 2.12 -18.73 -28.56
C ASP A 156 3.04 -18.38 -27.39
N ILE A 157 2.48 -18.02 -26.24
CA ILE A 157 3.22 -17.69 -25.03
C ILE A 157 3.11 -18.86 -24.04
N GLN A 158 4.22 -19.57 -23.84
CA GLN A 158 4.31 -20.75 -22.95
C GLN A 158 5.41 -20.57 -21.91
N ASP A 159 6.44 -19.80 -22.21
CA ASP A 159 7.59 -19.54 -21.35
C ASP A 159 7.68 -18.04 -21.05
N GLU A 160 7.68 -17.72 -19.76
CA GLU A 160 7.67 -16.34 -19.25
C GLU A 160 8.97 -15.57 -19.49
N LYS A 161 10.02 -16.23 -19.97
CA LYS A 161 11.34 -15.64 -20.22
C LYS A 161 11.66 -15.44 -21.70
N THR A 162 11.07 -16.26 -22.57
CA THR A 162 11.45 -16.29 -24.00
C THR A 162 10.35 -15.79 -24.93
N ASP A 163 9.08 -15.92 -24.53
CA ASP A 163 7.96 -15.70 -25.45
C ASP A 163 7.29 -14.32 -25.27
N LEU A 164 7.77 -13.51 -24.32
CA LEU A 164 7.22 -12.19 -24.01
C LEU A 164 7.92 -11.02 -24.73
N ASP A 165 8.94 -11.30 -25.54
CA ASP A 165 9.70 -10.26 -26.26
C ASP A 165 8.78 -9.45 -27.19
N GLY A 166 8.81 -8.12 -27.05
CA GLY A 166 7.97 -7.19 -27.81
C GLY A 166 6.47 -7.24 -27.52
N LYS A 167 6.02 -8.06 -26.56
CA LYS A 167 4.62 -8.23 -26.21
C LYS A 167 4.08 -7.08 -25.38
N LYS A 168 2.78 -6.85 -25.49
CA LYS A 168 2.04 -5.87 -24.70
C LYS A 168 1.64 -6.50 -23.37
N ILE A 169 2.23 -6.02 -22.26
CA ILE A 169 2.12 -6.62 -20.93
C ILE A 169 1.45 -5.64 -19.98
N GLY A 170 0.29 -6.02 -19.46
CA GLY A 170 -0.45 -5.27 -18.43
C GLY A 170 0.13 -5.51 -17.03
N VAL A 171 0.32 -4.44 -16.29
CA VAL A 171 0.81 -4.46 -14.90
C VAL A 171 0.18 -3.34 -14.07
N CYS A 172 0.16 -3.47 -12.76
CA CYS A 172 -0.22 -2.35 -11.90
C CYS A 172 0.85 -1.25 -11.95
N ALA A 173 0.40 0.00 -11.97
CA ALA A 173 1.28 1.18 -12.01
C ALA A 173 2.07 1.33 -10.68
N ALA A 174 3.35 1.65 -10.77
CA ALA A 174 4.30 1.79 -9.66
C ALA A 174 4.52 0.53 -8.81
N CYS A 175 4.04 -0.64 -9.26
CA CYS A 175 4.25 -1.91 -8.58
C CYS A 175 5.60 -2.56 -8.95
N SER A 176 5.89 -3.71 -8.33
CA SER A 176 7.12 -4.48 -8.57
C SER A 176 7.19 -5.07 -9.98
N TYR A 177 6.04 -5.37 -10.58
CA TYR A 177 5.96 -5.93 -11.94
C TYR A 177 6.39 -4.92 -13.00
N GLU A 178 5.90 -3.66 -12.90
CA GLU A 178 6.37 -2.56 -13.74
C GLU A 178 7.88 -2.33 -13.55
N LEU A 179 8.35 -2.25 -12.30
CA LEU A 179 9.77 -2.10 -12.01
C LEU A 179 10.62 -3.26 -12.53
N TYR A 180 10.08 -4.48 -12.58
CA TYR A 180 10.75 -5.64 -13.15
C TYR A 180 10.92 -5.48 -14.66
N LEU A 181 9.86 -5.20 -15.40
CA LEU A 181 9.89 -5.00 -16.84
C LEU A 181 10.79 -3.82 -17.26
N GLU A 182 10.84 -2.79 -16.43
CA GLU A 182 11.72 -1.63 -16.63
C GLU A 182 13.19 -1.88 -16.19
N ASN A 183 13.54 -3.06 -15.70
CA ASN A 183 14.87 -3.39 -15.15
C ASN A 183 15.30 -2.53 -13.94
N LYS A 184 14.32 -2.04 -13.18
CA LYS A 184 14.53 -1.20 -11.98
C LYS A 184 14.30 -1.97 -10.66
N LEU A 185 13.78 -3.19 -10.72
CA LEU A 185 13.42 -3.94 -9.51
C LEU A 185 14.65 -4.38 -8.72
N VAL A 186 14.70 -3.98 -7.44
CA VAL A 186 15.67 -4.48 -6.46
C VAL A 186 14.90 -4.96 -5.23
N ILE A 187 15.09 -6.21 -4.85
CA ILE A 187 14.49 -6.83 -3.65
C ILE A 187 15.62 -7.39 -2.78
N LEU A 188 15.66 -6.99 -1.50
CA LEU A 188 16.67 -7.45 -0.53
C LEU A 188 18.12 -7.34 -1.06
N GLY A 189 18.42 -6.27 -1.78
CA GLY A 189 19.74 -6.00 -2.35
C GLY A 189 20.05 -6.77 -3.65
N LYS A 190 19.20 -7.69 -4.08
CA LYS A 190 19.32 -8.38 -5.37
C LYS A 190 18.59 -7.60 -6.46
N LYS A 191 19.29 -7.23 -7.53
CA LYS A 191 18.66 -6.67 -8.73
C LYS A 191 18.05 -7.81 -9.54
N TYR A 192 16.77 -7.66 -9.90
CA TYR A 192 16.07 -8.53 -10.83
C TYR A 192 16.09 -7.87 -12.21
N GLN A 193 16.65 -8.58 -13.18
CA GLN A 193 16.60 -8.15 -14.57
C GLN A 193 15.47 -8.91 -15.26
N SER A 194 14.67 -8.18 -16.02
CA SER A 194 13.69 -8.80 -16.90
C SER A 194 14.42 -9.66 -17.94
N ALA A 195 13.93 -10.85 -18.14
CA ALA A 195 14.34 -11.66 -19.29
C ALA A 195 13.69 -11.18 -20.60
N VAL A 196 12.62 -10.39 -20.49
CA VAL A 196 11.83 -9.88 -21.61
C VAL A 196 12.56 -8.72 -22.29
N SER A 197 12.77 -8.81 -23.59
CA SER A 197 13.35 -7.76 -24.43
C SER A 197 12.22 -6.90 -25.00
N ASP A 198 12.40 -5.58 -24.93
CA ASP A 198 11.52 -4.60 -25.56
C ASP A 198 10.01 -4.73 -25.19
N PRO A 199 9.65 -4.96 -23.90
CA PRO A 199 8.26 -5.11 -23.51
C PRO A 199 7.47 -3.82 -23.76
N GLN A 200 6.25 -3.94 -24.29
CA GLN A 200 5.30 -2.84 -24.34
C GLN A 200 4.53 -2.84 -23.01
N VAL A 201 5.03 -2.08 -22.02
CA VAL A 201 4.44 -2.03 -20.68
C VAL A 201 3.20 -1.17 -20.70
N GLU A 202 2.06 -1.73 -20.28
CA GLU A 202 0.78 -1.02 -20.13
C GLU A 202 0.43 -0.94 -18.64
N PRO A 203 0.62 0.23 -18.00
CA PRO A 203 0.32 0.41 -16.58
C PRO A 203 -1.18 0.63 -16.35
N TYR A 204 -1.73 -0.09 -15.36
CA TYR A 204 -3.12 -0.01 -14.91
C TYR A 204 -3.19 0.50 -13.47
N ASP A 205 -4.31 1.09 -13.10
CA ASP A 205 -4.54 1.54 -11.72
C ASP A 205 -4.58 0.37 -10.73
N THR A 206 -5.07 -0.81 -11.18
CA THR A 206 -5.18 -2.03 -10.36
C THR A 206 -4.88 -3.29 -11.17
N ASP A 207 -4.46 -4.36 -10.47
CA ASP A 207 -4.26 -5.69 -11.06
C ASP A 207 -5.56 -6.23 -11.69
N SER A 208 -6.68 -6.08 -11.00
CA SER A 208 -7.98 -6.54 -11.51
C SER A 208 -8.33 -5.92 -12.87
N THR A 209 -8.01 -4.65 -13.10
CA THR A 209 -8.28 -3.99 -14.37
C THR A 209 -7.40 -4.54 -15.50
N ALA A 210 -6.11 -4.81 -15.23
CA ALA A 210 -5.21 -5.45 -16.19
C ALA A 210 -5.70 -6.87 -16.56
N ILE A 211 -6.12 -7.65 -15.56
CA ILE A 211 -6.67 -8.99 -15.76
C ILE A 211 -7.97 -8.95 -16.58
N GLN A 212 -8.86 -7.99 -16.32
CA GLN A 212 -10.09 -7.81 -17.09
C GLN A 212 -9.82 -7.47 -18.57
N ASP A 213 -8.82 -6.62 -18.84
CA ASP A 213 -8.45 -6.27 -20.21
C ASP A 213 -7.76 -7.45 -20.92
N LEU A 214 -6.98 -8.28 -20.22
CA LEU A 214 -6.42 -9.53 -20.75
C LEU A 214 -7.54 -10.52 -21.12
N ALA A 215 -8.60 -10.60 -20.33
CA ALA A 215 -9.72 -11.49 -20.51
C ALA A 215 -10.62 -11.17 -21.72
N LEU A 216 -10.45 -10.00 -22.35
CA LEU A 216 -11.24 -9.60 -23.53
C LEU A 216 -10.93 -10.43 -24.78
N GLY A 217 -9.80 -11.14 -24.81
CA GLY A 217 -9.39 -12.02 -25.91
C GLY A 217 -7.88 -11.95 -26.17
N ASP A 218 -7.37 -12.99 -26.79
CA ASP A 218 -5.95 -13.12 -27.11
C ASP A 218 -5.45 -11.97 -28.00
N GLY A 219 -4.50 -11.18 -27.52
CA GLY A 219 -3.94 -10.02 -28.22
C GLY A 219 -4.90 -8.86 -28.48
N VAL A 220 -6.15 -8.89 -27.94
CA VAL A 220 -7.15 -7.83 -28.17
C VAL A 220 -6.74 -6.52 -27.52
N ARG A 221 -6.36 -6.55 -26.26
CA ARG A 221 -5.82 -5.39 -25.53
C ARG A 221 -4.42 -5.64 -25.01
N LEU A 222 -4.20 -6.83 -24.48
CA LEU A 222 -2.94 -7.29 -23.90
C LEU A 222 -2.60 -8.65 -24.49
N ASP A 223 -1.30 -8.94 -24.60
CA ASP A 223 -0.80 -10.27 -24.87
C ASP A 223 -0.62 -11.07 -23.57
N ALA A 224 -0.23 -10.38 -22.49
CA ALA A 224 -0.03 -10.97 -21.17
C ALA A 224 -0.31 -9.96 -20.06
N ALA A 225 -0.45 -10.43 -18.82
CA ALA A 225 -0.43 -9.62 -17.61
C ALA A 225 0.47 -10.26 -16.56
N ILE A 226 1.09 -9.43 -15.70
CA ILE A 226 1.86 -9.91 -14.55
C ILE A 226 1.15 -9.45 -13.29
N SER A 227 0.90 -10.41 -12.38
CA SER A 227 0.30 -10.15 -11.08
C SER A 227 0.77 -11.18 -10.06
N ALA A 228 0.33 -11.07 -8.81
CA ALA A 228 0.56 -12.11 -7.82
C ALA A 228 -0.17 -13.40 -8.21
N LEU A 229 0.50 -14.54 -8.07
CA LEU A 229 -0.07 -15.85 -8.41
C LEU A 229 -1.43 -16.11 -7.74
N PRO A 230 -1.65 -15.82 -6.44
CA PRO A 230 -2.96 -16.03 -5.82
C PRO A 230 -4.09 -15.21 -6.47
N THR A 231 -3.79 -13.99 -6.94
CA THR A 231 -4.76 -13.14 -7.65
C THR A 231 -5.14 -13.74 -9.00
N LEU A 232 -4.15 -14.26 -9.74
CA LEU A 232 -4.39 -14.94 -11.01
C LEU A 232 -5.16 -16.25 -10.82
N GLN A 233 -4.82 -17.02 -9.79
CA GLN A 233 -5.49 -18.27 -9.46
C GLN A 233 -6.96 -18.04 -9.12
N LEU A 234 -7.26 -17.05 -8.27
CA LEU A 234 -8.63 -16.69 -7.93
C LEU A 234 -9.41 -16.23 -9.17
N ALA A 235 -8.82 -15.42 -10.04
CA ALA A 235 -9.48 -15.00 -11.29
C ALA A 235 -9.83 -16.22 -12.18
N ILE A 236 -8.95 -17.24 -12.24
CA ILE A 236 -9.21 -18.48 -12.97
C ILE A 236 -10.34 -19.29 -12.30
N GLU A 237 -10.36 -19.37 -10.98
CA GLU A 237 -11.43 -20.03 -10.21
C GLU A 237 -12.79 -19.35 -10.41
N GLU A 238 -12.78 -18.03 -10.61
CA GLU A 238 -13.97 -17.21 -10.96
C GLU A 238 -14.31 -17.25 -12.45
N GLU A 239 -13.78 -18.23 -13.19
CA GLU A 239 -14.04 -18.46 -14.61
C GLU A 239 -13.56 -17.32 -15.53
N THR A 240 -12.66 -16.45 -15.09
CA THR A 240 -12.02 -15.48 -15.98
C THR A 240 -11.20 -16.22 -17.03
N PRO A 241 -11.34 -15.93 -18.34
CA PRO A 241 -10.74 -16.73 -19.42
C PRO A 241 -9.23 -16.46 -19.59
N ILE A 242 -8.45 -16.67 -18.54
CA ILE A 242 -6.99 -16.57 -18.50
C ILE A 242 -6.37 -17.87 -18.02
N LYS A 243 -5.07 -18.02 -18.22
CA LYS A 243 -4.25 -19.10 -17.66
C LYS A 243 -2.88 -18.57 -17.27
N VAL A 244 -2.29 -19.14 -16.21
CA VAL A 244 -0.89 -18.87 -15.83
C VAL A 244 0.03 -19.66 -16.75
N VAL A 245 1.16 -19.08 -17.12
CA VAL A 245 2.20 -19.70 -17.95
C VAL A 245 3.57 -19.58 -17.29
N GLY A 246 4.42 -20.59 -17.51
CA GLY A 246 5.77 -20.64 -16.99
C GLY A 246 5.85 -20.74 -15.46
N GLU A 247 7.00 -20.35 -14.93
CA GLU A 247 7.29 -20.30 -13.49
C GLU A 247 7.16 -18.87 -12.96
N ALA A 248 7.18 -18.72 -11.63
CA ALA A 248 7.19 -17.40 -11.01
C ALA A 248 8.46 -16.61 -11.37
N LEU A 249 8.30 -15.37 -11.82
CA LEU A 249 9.39 -14.46 -12.19
C LEU A 249 10.28 -14.13 -10.99
N PHE A 250 9.66 -13.89 -9.85
CA PHE A 250 10.32 -13.59 -8.57
C PHE A 250 9.34 -13.75 -7.41
N LEU A 251 9.90 -13.81 -6.20
CA LEU A 251 9.13 -13.82 -4.97
C LEU A 251 9.18 -12.44 -4.31
N GLU A 252 8.02 -11.90 -3.96
CA GLU A 252 7.87 -10.61 -3.31
C GLU A 252 7.82 -10.76 -1.79
N PRO A 253 8.75 -10.17 -1.03
CA PRO A 253 8.62 -9.99 0.40
C PRO A 253 7.75 -8.77 0.68
N LEU A 254 6.62 -8.97 1.33
CA LEU A 254 5.62 -7.93 1.55
C LEU A 254 5.65 -7.47 3.00
N GLY A 255 5.68 -6.16 3.19
CA GLY A 255 5.78 -5.52 4.50
C GLY A 255 4.66 -4.51 4.74
N VAL A 256 4.29 -4.37 6.00
CA VAL A 256 3.42 -3.27 6.44
C VAL A 256 4.21 -1.97 6.36
N ALA A 257 3.67 -0.97 5.68
CA ALA A 257 4.35 0.29 5.44
C ALA A 257 3.84 1.42 6.35
N MET A 258 4.74 2.32 6.77
CA MET A 258 4.47 3.48 7.59
C MET A 258 5.27 4.68 7.08
N ASP A 259 4.67 5.89 7.04
CA ASP A 259 5.31 7.07 6.46
C ASP A 259 6.44 7.60 7.34
N LYS A 260 7.63 7.82 6.75
CA LYS A 260 8.75 8.49 7.41
C LYS A 260 8.53 9.99 7.63
N LYS A 261 7.59 10.59 6.88
CA LYS A 261 7.23 12.01 6.94
C LYS A 261 5.87 12.22 7.58
N SER A 262 5.43 11.30 8.46
CA SER A 262 4.24 11.53 9.29
C SER A 262 4.37 12.88 10.02
N PRO A 263 3.29 13.65 10.18
CA PRO A 263 3.29 14.87 10.99
C PRO A 263 3.72 14.64 12.44
N GLU A 264 3.37 13.47 13.00
CA GLU A 264 3.76 12.98 14.33
C GLU A 264 5.01 12.10 14.23
N ASP A 265 5.78 11.94 15.32
CA ASP A 265 6.94 11.02 15.36
C ASP A 265 6.45 9.55 15.23
N PRO A 266 6.75 8.85 14.12
CA PRO A 266 6.25 7.50 13.89
C PRO A 266 7.06 6.41 14.60
N LYS A 267 8.17 6.71 15.27
CA LYS A 267 9.14 5.68 15.71
C LYS A 267 8.58 4.69 16.72
N ALA A 268 7.78 5.17 17.70
CA ALA A 268 7.15 4.29 18.67
C ALA A 268 6.09 3.41 17.98
N PHE A 269 5.31 3.97 17.06
CA PHE A 269 4.33 3.24 16.26
C PHE A 269 4.99 2.16 15.39
N VAL A 270 6.07 2.49 14.69
CA VAL A 270 6.87 1.52 13.89
C VAL A 270 7.40 0.37 14.78
N LYS A 271 7.91 0.69 15.97
CA LYS A 271 8.40 -0.32 16.91
C LYS A 271 7.27 -1.25 17.36
N GLU A 272 6.12 -0.71 17.67
CA GLU A 272 4.94 -1.47 18.12
C GLU A 272 4.40 -2.38 17.01
N VAL A 273 4.20 -1.86 15.79
CA VAL A 273 3.78 -2.66 14.63
C VAL A 273 4.78 -3.78 14.34
N ASN A 274 6.08 -3.49 14.44
CA ASN A 274 7.12 -4.51 14.26
C ASN A 274 7.05 -5.62 15.31
N SER A 275 6.68 -5.29 16.56
CA SER A 275 6.45 -6.27 17.63
C SER A 275 5.24 -7.13 17.31
N ILE A 276 4.14 -6.50 16.96
CA ILE A 276 2.87 -7.16 16.61
C ILE A 276 3.06 -8.15 15.45
N ILE A 277 3.74 -7.77 14.37
CA ILE A 277 3.99 -8.69 13.24
C ILE A 277 4.86 -9.89 13.66
N LYS A 278 5.86 -9.70 14.51
CA LYS A 278 6.67 -10.80 15.05
C LYS A 278 5.84 -11.74 15.94
N GLU A 279 4.97 -11.19 16.76
CA GLU A 279 4.05 -11.96 17.60
C GLU A 279 3.07 -12.75 16.76
N MET A 280 2.49 -12.16 15.70
CA MET A 280 1.59 -12.84 14.77
C MET A 280 2.27 -13.98 14.00
N HIS A 281 3.58 -13.88 13.75
CA HIS A 281 4.37 -15.03 13.26
C HIS A 281 4.56 -16.10 14.33
N ALA A 282 4.89 -15.69 15.55
CA ALA A 282 5.25 -16.60 16.63
C ALA A 282 4.05 -17.42 17.14
N ASP A 283 2.88 -16.81 17.21
CA ASP A 283 1.65 -17.44 17.68
C ASP A 283 0.83 -18.13 16.57
N GLY A 284 1.28 -18.03 15.31
CA GLY A 284 0.66 -18.69 14.16
C GLY A 284 -0.48 -17.91 13.51
N THR A 285 -0.85 -16.73 14.01
CA THR A 285 -1.95 -15.92 13.46
C THR A 285 -1.78 -15.64 11.97
N LEU A 286 -0.57 -15.25 11.51
CA LEU A 286 -0.33 -15.00 10.08
C LEU A 286 -0.49 -16.27 9.24
N SER A 287 -0.08 -17.43 9.75
CA SER A 287 -0.28 -18.71 9.06
C SER A 287 -1.76 -19.07 8.95
N GLU A 288 -2.55 -18.86 10.01
CA GLU A 288 -3.99 -19.11 10.00
C GLU A 288 -4.72 -18.19 9.03
N LEU A 289 -4.43 -16.88 9.07
CA LEU A 289 -5.00 -15.92 8.14
C LEU A 289 -4.60 -16.22 6.68
N SER A 290 -3.34 -16.59 6.46
CA SER A 290 -2.88 -16.99 5.13
C SER A 290 -3.66 -18.18 4.60
N LYS A 291 -3.79 -19.24 5.36
CA LYS A 291 -4.55 -20.44 4.97
C LYS A 291 -6.03 -20.18 4.73
N LYS A 292 -6.60 -19.23 5.47
CA LYS A 292 -7.99 -18.81 5.27
C LYS A 292 -8.23 -18.20 3.88
N TRP A 293 -7.28 -17.39 3.40
CA TRP A 293 -7.46 -16.58 2.19
C TRP A 293 -6.78 -17.17 0.94
N TYR A 294 -5.87 -18.13 1.10
CA TYR A 294 -5.09 -18.70 0.00
C TYR A 294 -5.30 -20.22 -0.12
N ASP A 295 -6.54 -20.65 -0.01
CA ASP A 295 -6.97 -22.04 -0.22
C ASP A 295 -6.11 -23.08 0.54
N GLY A 296 -5.87 -22.79 1.83
CA GLY A 296 -5.07 -23.64 2.70
C GLY A 296 -3.55 -23.44 2.59
N ASN A 297 -3.07 -22.60 1.68
CA ASN A 297 -1.65 -22.30 1.51
C ASN A 297 -1.14 -21.31 2.56
N ASP A 298 0.02 -21.60 3.14
CA ASP A 298 0.70 -20.71 4.07
C ASP A 298 1.75 -19.86 3.36
N LEU A 299 1.36 -18.67 2.94
CA LEU A 299 2.26 -17.69 2.31
C LEU A 299 3.01 -16.81 3.33
N SER A 300 2.73 -16.95 4.63
CA SER A 300 3.45 -16.20 5.68
C SER A 300 4.91 -16.62 5.82
N GLN A 301 5.27 -17.79 5.27
CA GLN A 301 6.60 -18.36 5.32
C GLN A 301 7.21 -18.44 3.90
N LYS A 302 8.44 -17.96 3.75
CA LYS A 302 9.14 -17.96 2.45
C LYS A 302 9.19 -19.34 1.80
N LYS A 303 9.44 -20.39 2.59
CA LYS A 303 9.59 -21.76 2.08
C LYS A 303 8.29 -22.30 1.47
N THR A 304 7.17 -22.05 2.11
CA THR A 304 5.86 -22.51 1.65
C THR A 304 5.36 -21.67 0.48
N ALA A 305 5.61 -20.38 0.48
CA ALA A 305 5.29 -19.49 -0.64
C ALA A 305 6.02 -19.87 -1.95
N ILE A 306 7.27 -20.36 -1.86
CA ILE A 306 8.01 -20.89 -3.04
C ILE A 306 7.38 -22.20 -3.52
N ALA A 307 6.86 -23.04 -2.63
CA ALA A 307 6.27 -24.31 -3.01
C ALA A 307 4.86 -24.18 -3.60
N SER A 308 4.23 -23.03 -3.46
CA SER A 308 2.89 -22.72 -3.99
C SER A 308 2.93 -22.05 -5.38
N GLY A 309 4.12 -21.66 -5.86
CA GLY A 309 4.38 -20.99 -7.14
C GLY A 309 5.01 -21.93 -8.20
#